data_fd78819818fecbcaed394acb0061fdba
#
_entry.id   fd78819818fecbcaed394acb0061fdba
#
_cell.length_a   1.000
_cell.length_b   1.000
_cell.length_c   1.000
_cell.angle_alpha   90.00
_cell.angle_beta   90.00
_cell.angle_gamma   90.00
#
_symmetry.space_group_name_H-M   'P 1'
#
loop_
_entity.id
_entity.type
_entity.pdbx_description
1 polymer ?
#
loop_
_entity_poly.entity_id
_entity_poly.type
_entity_poly.pdbx_seq_one_letter_code
_entity_poly.pdbx_strand_id
1 'polypeptide(L)'
;MDLISQVKMADVMMKFLRGDMTRITPYPFTAGKPSFLPDGDPRLPRSTPEREGIPSGYLREFFRAADDSSSLPLLHSAAVLCHGKLVACVSRAPYTAALPHMTFSFSKTVVAMAVGLAAEEGLLSVTDKVVSFFPEKQPPLFRSPRMAALEVRHLLTMTSAANFNEAGSEMERDWVRAFFFSDCSSMPGEHFYYNSMNSYLLAAIVCRVTGKSLTEYLTPRLFDPLGIPPVYWETCPMGVEKGGWGLYLRVTDMAKLGELCLRGGVWEGKQILPRSWVEQMHTFSVETGRRGMELYGYQQWSFPAPRSYQFNGVFGQYAVVLPEYDMVIATTGGDSALFYNRVLRAIDRFFGSGAPARFALWREQNPACGVSRL
;
A
#
# COMPACT_ATOMS: atom_id res chain seq x y z
N MET A 1 -0.47 18.66 -26.97
CA MET A 1 -0.75 19.05 -25.57
C MET A 1 -1.34 20.44 -25.63
N ASP A 2 -2.55 20.63 -25.11
CA ASP A 2 -3.10 21.97 -25.04
C ASP A 2 -2.39 22.80 -23.95
N LEU A 3 -2.44 24.12 -24.09
CA LEU A 3 -1.76 25.06 -23.19
C LEU A 3 -2.24 24.91 -21.73
N ILE A 4 -3.51 24.51 -21.54
CA ILE A 4 -4.12 24.33 -20.22
C ILE A 4 -3.51 23.13 -19.51
N SER A 5 -3.28 22.02 -20.21
CA SER A 5 -2.61 20.81 -19.66
C SER A 5 -1.15 21.08 -19.29
N GLN A 6 -0.43 21.88 -20.09
CA GLN A 6 0.94 22.30 -19.79
C GLN A 6 1.02 23.17 -18.54
N VAL A 7 0.11 24.13 -18.39
CA VAL A 7 0.04 25.00 -17.20
C VAL A 7 -0.32 24.21 -15.95
N LYS A 8 -1.26 23.26 -16.03
CA LYS A 8 -1.63 22.38 -14.90
C LYS A 8 -0.45 21.49 -14.48
N MET A 9 0.29 20.93 -15.44
CA MET A 9 1.46 20.12 -15.13
C MET A 9 2.59 20.93 -14.49
N ALA A 10 2.84 22.16 -14.98
CA ALA A 10 3.81 23.06 -14.37
C ALA A 10 3.41 23.44 -12.93
N ASP A 11 2.12 23.67 -12.66
CA ASP A 11 1.61 23.97 -11.31
C ASP A 11 1.80 22.76 -10.36
N VAL A 12 1.45 21.55 -10.81
CA VAL A 12 1.67 20.31 -10.04
C VAL A 12 3.17 20.09 -9.77
N MET A 13 4.04 20.25 -10.77
CA MET A 13 5.48 20.14 -10.58
C MET A 13 6.03 21.21 -9.64
N MET A 14 5.57 22.44 -9.73
CA MET A 14 6.00 23.52 -8.83
C MET A 14 5.55 23.29 -7.39
N LYS A 15 4.35 22.75 -7.17
CA LYS A 15 3.87 22.35 -5.83
C LYS A 15 4.70 21.20 -5.28
N PHE A 16 4.99 20.18 -6.10
CA PHE A 16 5.86 19.07 -5.73
C PHE A 16 7.26 19.54 -5.34
N LEU A 17 7.87 20.42 -6.12
CA LEU A 17 9.20 21.00 -5.85
C LEU A 17 9.24 21.89 -4.60
N ARG A 18 8.12 22.52 -4.26
CA ARG A 18 7.98 23.35 -3.04
C ARG A 18 7.58 22.55 -1.80
N GLY A 19 7.35 21.23 -1.92
CA GLY A 19 6.84 20.39 -0.83
C GLY A 19 5.40 20.73 -0.41
N ASP A 20 4.68 21.50 -1.21
CA ASP A 20 3.26 21.80 -0.97
C ASP A 20 2.39 20.67 -1.52
N MET A 21 2.20 19.64 -0.69
CA MET A 21 1.41 18.45 -1.04
C MET A 21 -0.08 18.62 -0.78
N THR A 22 -0.54 19.78 -0.30
CA THR A 22 -1.93 20.00 0.10
C THR A 22 -2.91 20.11 -1.06
N ARG A 23 -2.43 20.27 -2.29
CA ARG A 23 -3.25 20.45 -3.50
C ARG A 23 -2.60 19.84 -4.75
N ILE A 24 -2.19 18.58 -4.69
CA ILE A 24 -1.56 17.89 -5.84
C ILE A 24 -2.58 17.50 -6.92
N THR A 25 -3.85 17.35 -6.57
CA THR A 25 -4.87 17.03 -7.56
C THR A 25 -5.47 18.29 -8.15
N PRO A 26 -5.59 18.42 -9.50
CA PRO A 26 -6.27 19.54 -10.15
C PRO A 26 -7.80 19.51 -9.96
N TYR A 27 -8.31 18.46 -9.31
CA TYR A 27 -9.73 18.32 -9.03
C TYR A 27 -10.01 18.78 -7.58
N PRO A 28 -11.05 19.62 -7.37
CA PRO A 28 -11.45 19.99 -6.03
C PRO A 28 -11.86 18.70 -5.28
N PHE A 29 -11.03 18.28 -4.34
CA PHE A 29 -11.38 17.23 -3.42
C PHE A 29 -12.46 17.78 -2.49
N THR A 30 -13.69 17.41 -2.73
CA THR A 30 -14.74 17.55 -1.73
C THR A 30 -14.58 16.36 -0.81
N ALA A 31 -13.78 16.50 0.24
CA ALA A 31 -13.76 15.53 1.31
C ALA A 31 -15.21 15.29 1.75
N GLY A 32 -15.71 14.07 1.60
CA GLY A 32 -16.90 13.67 2.31
C GLY A 32 -16.70 14.04 3.76
N LYS A 33 -17.72 14.57 4.46
CA LYS A 33 -17.58 14.95 5.86
C LYS A 33 -16.92 13.78 6.61
N PRO A 34 -15.79 13.99 7.31
CA PRO A 34 -15.11 12.90 7.98
C PRO A 34 -16.10 12.28 8.97
N SER A 35 -16.39 11.00 8.80
CA SER A 35 -17.15 10.24 9.78
C SER A 35 -16.21 10.01 10.95
N PHE A 36 -16.38 10.79 12.01
CA PHE A 36 -15.68 10.58 13.27
C PHE A 36 -16.28 9.34 13.93
N LEU A 37 -15.66 8.20 13.72
CA LEU A 37 -15.92 7.04 14.54
C LEU A 37 -15.21 7.23 15.89
N PRO A 38 -15.80 6.78 17.03
CA PRO A 38 -15.17 6.89 18.33
C PRO A 38 -13.79 6.23 18.34
N ASP A 39 -12.89 6.74 19.17
CA ASP A 39 -11.54 6.23 19.36
C ASP A 39 -11.53 4.73 19.60
N GLY A 40 -11.01 3.99 18.63
CA GLY A 40 -10.91 2.53 18.64
C GLY A 40 -11.88 1.88 17.66
N ASP A 41 -11.35 0.89 16.94
CA ASP A 41 -12.15 0.02 16.07
C ASP A 41 -12.73 -1.11 16.94
N PRO A 42 -14.08 -1.27 17.02
CA PRO A 42 -14.70 -2.30 17.86
C PRO A 42 -14.36 -3.73 17.41
N ARG A 43 -13.87 -3.91 16.19
CA ARG A 43 -13.44 -5.21 15.65
C ARG A 43 -11.96 -5.54 15.91
N LEU A 44 -11.21 -4.65 16.54
CA LEU A 44 -9.85 -4.93 16.97
C LEU A 44 -9.84 -5.14 18.49
N PRO A 45 -9.64 -6.37 18.96
CA PRO A 45 -9.44 -6.63 20.38
C PRO A 45 -8.31 -5.77 20.92
N ARG A 46 -8.44 -5.25 22.13
CA ARG A 46 -7.42 -4.39 22.76
C ARG A 46 -6.65 -5.15 23.80
N SER A 47 -5.37 -4.80 23.93
CA SER A 47 -4.51 -5.24 25.02
C SER A 47 -3.58 -4.10 25.44
N THR A 48 -2.83 -4.33 26.52
CA THR A 48 -1.73 -3.42 26.86
C THR A 48 -0.43 -3.94 26.24
N PRO A 49 0.51 -3.05 25.87
CA PRO A 49 1.80 -3.48 25.34
C PRO A 49 2.49 -4.49 26.24
N GLU A 50 2.45 -4.29 27.57
CA GLU A 50 3.10 -5.16 28.55
C GLU A 50 2.53 -6.58 28.56
N ARG A 51 1.21 -6.74 28.40
CA ARG A 51 0.59 -8.08 28.33
C ARG A 51 1.00 -8.84 27.07
N GLU A 52 1.30 -8.12 26.01
CA GLU A 52 1.76 -8.71 24.74
C GLU A 52 3.30 -8.71 24.61
N GLY A 53 4.02 -8.49 25.72
CA GLY A 53 5.48 -8.63 25.78
C GLY A 53 6.27 -7.38 25.36
N ILE A 54 5.65 -6.26 25.09
CA ILE A 54 6.29 -5.03 24.63
C ILE A 54 6.23 -3.98 25.73
N PRO A 55 7.36 -3.47 26.25
CA PRO A 55 7.33 -2.37 27.21
C PRO A 55 6.77 -1.08 26.58
N SER A 56 5.81 -0.44 27.23
CA SER A 56 5.24 0.83 26.73
C SER A 56 6.30 1.93 26.60
N GLY A 57 7.35 1.88 27.43
CA GLY A 57 8.52 2.76 27.31
C GLY A 57 9.24 2.62 25.97
N TYR A 58 9.43 1.38 25.51
CA TYR A 58 10.04 1.08 24.21
C TYR A 58 9.20 1.62 23.04
N LEU A 59 7.87 1.43 23.09
CA LEU A 59 6.96 2.01 22.10
C LEU A 59 6.99 3.54 22.11
N ARG A 60 7.08 4.18 23.28
CA ARG A 60 7.22 5.65 23.35
C ARG A 60 8.48 6.17 22.68
N GLU A 61 9.61 5.45 22.84
CA GLU A 61 10.85 5.81 22.14
C GLU A 61 10.73 5.62 20.62
N PHE A 62 10.11 4.52 20.20
CA PHE A 62 9.81 4.30 18.79
C PHE A 62 9.00 5.46 18.20
N PHE A 63 7.88 5.84 18.82
CA PHE A 63 7.04 6.93 18.32
C PHE A 63 7.78 8.27 18.29
N ARG A 64 8.63 8.57 19.30
CA ARG A 64 9.48 9.76 19.29
C ARG A 64 10.47 9.73 18.13
N ALA A 65 11.09 8.59 17.84
CA ALA A 65 12.03 8.45 16.72
C ALA A 65 11.34 8.60 15.36
N ALA A 66 10.10 8.12 15.24
CA ALA A 66 9.30 8.23 14.03
C ALA A 66 8.82 9.66 13.75
N ASP A 67 8.60 10.45 14.81
CA ASP A 67 8.06 11.82 14.73
C ASP A 67 8.98 12.86 15.39
N ASP A 68 10.26 12.75 15.23
CA ASP A 68 11.22 13.76 15.72
C ASP A 68 11.26 15.01 14.80
N SER A 69 10.14 15.72 14.75
CA SER A 69 10.05 16.98 14.01
C SER A 69 9.62 18.13 14.92
N SER A 70 10.31 19.28 14.78
CA SER A 70 10.01 20.47 15.55
C SER A 70 8.89 21.35 14.95
N SER A 71 8.54 21.18 13.67
CA SER A 71 7.65 22.12 12.96
C SER A 71 6.41 21.48 12.35
N LEU A 72 6.53 20.34 11.66
CA LEU A 72 5.39 19.63 11.05
C LEU A 72 5.39 18.17 11.49
N PRO A 73 4.22 17.58 11.80
CA PRO A 73 4.17 16.17 12.17
C PRO A 73 4.56 15.30 10.97
N LEU A 74 5.60 14.49 11.13
CA LEU A 74 5.99 13.47 10.16
C LEU A 74 5.12 12.22 10.30
N LEU A 75 4.73 11.89 11.52
CA LEU A 75 3.79 10.83 11.85
C LEU A 75 2.43 11.45 12.18
N HIS A 76 1.41 11.20 11.38
CA HIS A 76 0.05 11.66 11.64
C HIS A 76 -0.68 10.74 12.61
N SER A 77 -0.68 9.44 12.34
CA SER A 77 -1.26 8.40 13.19
C SER A 77 -0.50 7.10 13.05
N ALA A 78 -0.55 6.26 14.10
CA ALA A 78 -0.03 4.91 14.05
C ALA A 78 -0.91 3.95 14.85
N ALA A 79 -1.00 2.70 14.38
CA ALA A 79 -1.64 1.59 15.05
C ALA A 79 -0.67 0.40 15.10
N VAL A 80 -0.49 -0.20 16.28
CA VAL A 80 0.35 -1.37 16.48
C VAL A 80 -0.54 -2.52 16.92
N LEU A 81 -0.59 -3.58 16.10
CA LEU A 81 -1.18 -4.87 16.46
C LEU A 81 -0.09 -5.82 16.91
N CYS A 82 -0.34 -6.56 17.97
CA CYS A 82 0.51 -7.66 18.44
C CYS A 82 -0.39 -8.79 18.89
N HIS A 83 -0.11 -10.02 18.42
CA HIS A 83 -0.94 -11.21 18.65
C HIS A 83 -2.43 -10.96 18.30
N GLY A 84 -2.70 -10.23 17.22
CA GLY A 84 -4.05 -9.88 16.76
C GLY A 84 -4.77 -8.81 17.58
N LYS A 85 -4.09 -8.17 18.54
CA LYS A 85 -4.68 -7.17 19.44
C LYS A 85 -4.05 -5.80 19.25
N LEU A 86 -4.87 -4.76 19.30
CA LEU A 86 -4.43 -3.37 19.24
C LEU A 86 -3.78 -2.99 20.58
N VAL A 87 -2.45 -2.87 20.59
CA VAL A 87 -1.64 -2.54 21.77
C VAL A 87 -1.27 -1.05 21.85
N ALA A 88 -1.27 -0.36 20.72
CA ALA A 88 -1.09 1.09 20.69
C ALA A 88 -1.85 1.68 19.49
N CYS A 89 -2.51 2.82 19.74
CA CYS A 89 -3.08 3.66 18.69
C CYS A 89 -2.82 5.11 19.07
N VAL A 90 -1.98 5.78 18.30
CA VAL A 90 -1.55 7.15 18.58
C VAL A 90 -1.85 8.05 17.41
N SER A 91 -2.14 9.33 17.69
CA SER A 91 -2.34 10.35 16.66
C SER A 91 -1.77 11.68 17.15
N ARG A 92 -1.34 12.50 16.21
CA ARG A 92 -0.87 13.85 16.48
C ARG A 92 -1.82 14.90 15.90
N ALA A 93 -2.29 15.81 16.74
CA ALA A 93 -3.17 16.89 16.29
C ALA A 93 -2.56 17.68 15.11
N PRO A 94 -3.35 18.03 14.09
CA PRO A 94 -4.81 17.94 14.01
C PRO A 94 -5.34 16.56 13.53
N TYR A 95 -4.48 15.56 13.31
CA TYR A 95 -4.88 14.26 12.82
C TYR A 95 -5.45 13.37 13.91
N THR A 96 -6.31 12.44 13.53
CA THR A 96 -6.87 11.41 14.41
C THR A 96 -6.81 10.04 13.72
N ALA A 97 -6.82 8.96 14.49
CA ALA A 97 -6.85 7.61 13.96
C ALA A 97 -8.14 7.29 13.15
N ALA A 98 -9.21 8.06 13.40
CA ALA A 98 -10.48 7.94 12.69
C ALA A 98 -10.49 8.67 11.32
N LEU A 99 -9.50 9.52 11.05
CA LEU A 99 -9.42 10.26 9.80
C LEU A 99 -8.85 9.37 8.68
N PRO A 100 -9.61 9.12 7.58
CA PRO A 100 -9.06 8.44 6.43
C PRO A 100 -7.98 9.30 5.75
N HIS A 101 -6.85 8.68 5.45
CA HIS A 101 -5.75 9.28 4.70
C HIS A 101 -5.67 8.68 3.30
N MET A 102 -5.25 9.47 2.33
CA MET A 102 -4.83 8.94 1.04
C MET A 102 -3.64 8.00 1.27
N THR A 103 -3.80 6.74 0.92
CA THR A 103 -2.80 5.71 1.19
C THR A 103 -1.70 5.63 0.13
N PHE A 104 -1.80 6.43 -0.93
CA PHE A 104 -0.87 6.42 -2.05
C PHE A 104 -0.62 4.99 -2.58
N SER A 105 0.63 4.60 -2.73
CA SER A 105 1.02 3.30 -3.30
C SER A 105 0.68 2.10 -2.44
N PHE A 106 0.27 2.26 -1.19
CA PHE A 106 -0.34 1.20 -0.39
C PHE A 106 -1.56 0.59 -1.11
N SER A 107 -2.31 1.40 -1.86
CA SER A 107 -3.44 0.97 -2.71
C SER A 107 -3.11 -0.22 -3.60
N LYS A 108 -1.85 -0.31 -4.08
CA LYS A 108 -1.37 -1.38 -4.96
C LYS A 108 -1.53 -2.76 -4.35
N THR A 109 -1.25 -2.88 -3.05
CA THR A 109 -1.40 -4.17 -2.35
C THR A 109 -2.88 -4.57 -2.26
N VAL A 110 -3.78 -3.60 -2.09
CA VAL A 110 -5.23 -3.87 -2.09
C VAL A 110 -5.70 -4.33 -3.48
N VAL A 111 -5.13 -3.76 -4.55
CA VAL A 111 -5.37 -4.25 -5.92
C VAL A 111 -4.87 -5.69 -6.10
N ALA A 112 -3.69 -6.04 -5.56
CA ALA A 112 -3.22 -7.42 -5.61
C ALA A 112 -4.16 -8.39 -4.86
N MET A 113 -4.76 -7.96 -3.74
CA MET A 113 -5.80 -8.74 -3.06
C MET A 113 -7.03 -8.94 -3.95
N ALA A 114 -7.46 -7.91 -4.68
CA ALA A 114 -8.58 -8.01 -5.64
C ALA A 114 -8.26 -8.98 -6.78
N VAL A 115 -7.05 -8.94 -7.32
CA VAL A 115 -6.60 -9.90 -8.35
C VAL A 115 -6.62 -11.33 -7.81
N GLY A 116 -6.19 -11.53 -6.55
CA GLY A 116 -6.22 -12.85 -5.90
C GLY A 116 -7.61 -13.42 -5.73
N LEU A 117 -8.56 -12.58 -5.33
CA LEU A 117 -9.97 -12.97 -5.23
C LEU A 117 -10.56 -13.31 -6.61
N ALA A 118 -10.26 -12.51 -7.63
CA ALA A 118 -10.71 -12.78 -9.00
C ALA A 118 -10.09 -14.04 -9.60
N ALA A 119 -8.83 -14.33 -9.26
CA ALA A 119 -8.15 -15.56 -9.67
C ALA A 119 -8.75 -16.80 -8.99
N GLU A 120 -9.09 -16.72 -7.69
CA GLU A 120 -9.77 -17.79 -6.96
C GLU A 120 -11.17 -18.07 -7.52
N GLU A 121 -11.87 -17.02 -7.97
CA GLU A 121 -13.17 -17.14 -8.64
C GLU A 121 -13.04 -17.67 -10.09
N GLY A 122 -11.81 -17.92 -10.58
CA GLY A 122 -11.56 -18.43 -11.93
C GLY A 122 -11.78 -17.39 -13.05
N LEU A 123 -11.85 -16.11 -12.71
CA LEU A 123 -12.12 -15.01 -13.65
C LEU A 123 -10.88 -14.58 -14.44
N LEU A 124 -9.68 -14.85 -13.93
CA LEU A 124 -8.40 -14.56 -14.56
C LEU A 124 -7.30 -15.50 -14.03
N SER A 125 -6.19 -15.58 -14.79
CA SER A 125 -4.95 -16.22 -14.35
C SER A 125 -3.78 -15.23 -14.41
N VAL A 126 -2.78 -15.45 -13.57
CA VAL A 126 -1.55 -14.62 -13.59
C VAL A 126 -0.74 -14.78 -14.90
N THR A 127 -0.99 -15.85 -15.66
CA THR A 127 -0.38 -16.13 -16.98
C THR A 127 -1.21 -15.62 -18.14
N ASP A 128 -2.40 -15.08 -17.90
CA ASP A 128 -3.22 -14.51 -18.96
C ASP A 128 -2.53 -13.32 -19.61
N LYS A 129 -2.64 -13.22 -20.93
CA LYS A 129 -2.11 -12.10 -21.69
C LYS A 129 -2.94 -10.86 -21.44
N VAL A 130 -2.30 -9.79 -20.99
CA VAL A 130 -2.98 -8.51 -20.64
C VAL A 130 -3.78 -7.96 -21.82
N VAL A 131 -3.28 -8.15 -23.03
CA VAL A 131 -3.96 -7.72 -24.27
C VAL A 131 -5.30 -8.42 -24.51
N SER A 132 -5.53 -9.63 -23.96
CA SER A 132 -6.76 -10.39 -24.16
C SER A 132 -7.96 -9.77 -23.41
N PHE A 133 -7.72 -9.02 -22.35
CA PHE A 133 -8.78 -8.35 -21.58
C PHE A 133 -9.35 -7.12 -22.30
N PHE A 134 -8.58 -6.49 -23.21
CA PHE A 134 -8.96 -5.24 -23.86
C PHE A 134 -8.64 -5.29 -25.38
N PRO A 135 -9.22 -6.22 -26.15
CA PRO A 135 -8.93 -6.35 -27.57
C PRO A 135 -9.28 -5.08 -28.37
N GLU A 136 -10.31 -4.35 -27.93
CA GLU A 136 -10.79 -3.12 -28.55
C GLU A 136 -9.91 -1.88 -28.29
N LYS A 137 -8.98 -1.96 -27.33
CA LYS A 137 -8.09 -0.85 -26.94
C LYS A 137 -6.70 -0.92 -27.58
N GLN A 138 -6.43 -1.98 -28.35
CA GLN A 138 -5.12 -2.21 -28.95
C GLN A 138 -4.94 -1.37 -30.21
N PRO A 139 -3.68 -1.03 -30.57
CA PRO A 139 -3.36 -0.41 -31.87
C PRO A 139 -3.81 -1.33 -33.02
N PRO A 140 -4.54 -0.80 -34.03
CA PRO A 140 -5.13 -1.66 -35.09
C PRO A 140 -4.10 -2.23 -36.06
N LEU A 141 -2.97 -1.54 -36.29
CA LEU A 141 -2.02 -1.87 -37.34
C LEU A 141 -0.65 -2.39 -36.84
N PHE A 142 -0.23 -1.99 -35.64
CA PHE A 142 1.09 -2.37 -35.10
C PHE A 142 0.93 -2.91 -33.68
N ARG A 143 0.98 -4.24 -33.57
CA ARG A 143 1.03 -4.90 -32.27
C ARG A 143 2.49 -5.11 -31.89
N SER A 144 2.94 -4.46 -30.84
CA SER A 144 4.25 -4.70 -30.28
C SER A 144 4.34 -6.17 -29.79
N PRO A 145 5.36 -6.94 -30.21
CA PRO A 145 5.59 -8.28 -29.66
C PRO A 145 5.79 -8.27 -28.13
N ARG A 146 6.39 -7.20 -27.59
CA ARG A 146 6.60 -7.02 -26.14
C ARG A 146 5.25 -6.86 -25.44
N MET A 147 4.39 -5.98 -25.94
CA MET A 147 3.05 -5.77 -25.38
C MET A 147 2.20 -7.05 -25.50
N ALA A 148 2.31 -7.80 -26.60
CA ALA A 148 1.62 -9.08 -26.76
C ALA A 148 2.13 -10.17 -25.80
N ALA A 149 3.39 -10.10 -25.37
CA ALA A 149 3.97 -11.03 -24.40
C ALA A 149 3.60 -10.70 -22.95
N LEU A 150 3.06 -9.50 -22.69
CA LEU A 150 2.75 -9.03 -21.33
C LEU A 150 1.67 -9.90 -20.67
N GLU A 151 1.97 -10.42 -19.49
CA GLU A 151 1.07 -11.23 -18.65
C GLU A 151 0.72 -10.49 -17.36
N VAL A 152 -0.38 -10.89 -16.71
CA VAL A 152 -0.85 -10.31 -15.43
C VAL A 152 0.26 -10.33 -14.37
N ARG A 153 1.05 -11.43 -14.30
CA ARG A 153 2.16 -11.52 -13.34
C ARG A 153 3.22 -10.43 -13.53
N HIS A 154 3.47 -9.98 -14.76
CA HIS A 154 4.45 -8.91 -15.01
C HIS A 154 3.97 -7.54 -14.49
N LEU A 155 2.65 -7.32 -14.48
CA LEU A 155 2.05 -6.15 -13.82
C LEU A 155 2.17 -6.25 -12.30
N LEU A 156 1.87 -7.44 -11.73
CA LEU A 156 1.95 -7.70 -10.28
C LEU A 156 3.38 -7.50 -9.74
N THR A 157 4.39 -7.91 -10.49
CA THR A 157 5.80 -7.86 -10.10
C THR A 157 6.55 -6.61 -10.54
N MET A 158 5.86 -5.63 -11.14
CA MET A 158 6.50 -4.41 -11.67
C MET A 158 7.58 -4.68 -12.73
N THR A 159 7.39 -5.72 -13.55
CA THR A 159 8.31 -6.12 -14.62
C THR A 159 7.70 -5.98 -16.01
N SER A 160 6.70 -5.14 -16.18
CA SER A 160 6.05 -4.90 -17.49
C SER A 160 6.92 -4.17 -18.48
N ALA A 161 7.88 -3.37 -18.02
CA ALA A 161 8.69 -2.44 -18.81
C ALA A 161 7.86 -1.44 -19.67
N ALA A 162 6.59 -1.21 -19.32
CA ALA A 162 5.72 -0.29 -20.04
C ALA A 162 6.16 1.17 -19.89
N ASN A 163 6.15 1.91 -20.99
CA ASN A 163 6.59 3.31 -21.04
C ASN A 163 5.55 4.30 -20.51
N PHE A 164 4.26 3.92 -20.51
CA PHE A 164 3.20 4.78 -19.94
C PHE A 164 3.29 4.79 -18.42
N ASN A 165 3.39 5.97 -17.84
CA ASN A 165 3.58 6.20 -16.42
C ASN A 165 2.62 7.26 -15.86
N GLU A 166 2.75 7.59 -14.57
CA GLU A 166 1.89 8.54 -13.87
C GLU A 166 1.86 9.92 -14.52
N ALA A 167 3.00 10.43 -14.98
CA ALA A 167 3.07 11.75 -15.63
C ALA A 167 2.29 11.76 -16.95
N GLY A 168 2.33 10.66 -17.71
CA GLY A 168 1.54 10.50 -18.93
C GLY A 168 0.03 10.40 -18.63
N SER A 169 -0.35 9.81 -17.51
CA SER A 169 -1.76 9.60 -17.15
C SER A 169 -2.53 10.89 -16.92
N GLU A 170 -1.87 11.94 -16.45
CA GLU A 170 -2.51 13.26 -16.23
C GLU A 170 -2.98 13.93 -17.55
N MET A 171 -2.48 13.45 -18.67
CA MET A 171 -2.75 14.04 -20.00
C MET A 171 -3.71 13.20 -20.83
N GLU A 172 -3.98 11.99 -20.41
CA GLU A 172 -4.77 11.02 -21.17
C GLU A 172 -6.14 10.80 -20.52
N ARG A 173 -7.17 10.67 -21.36
CA ARG A 173 -8.50 10.32 -20.88
C ARG A 173 -8.65 8.82 -20.70
N ASP A 174 -8.19 8.03 -21.66
CA ASP A 174 -8.30 6.57 -21.70
C ASP A 174 -6.94 5.95 -21.38
N TRP A 175 -6.69 5.73 -20.10
CA TRP A 175 -5.40 5.22 -19.60
C TRP A 175 -5.09 3.80 -20.07
N VAL A 176 -6.13 2.96 -20.24
CA VAL A 176 -5.95 1.59 -20.78
C VAL A 176 -5.44 1.67 -22.23
N ARG A 177 -6.09 2.51 -23.06
CA ARG A 177 -5.64 2.71 -24.43
C ARG A 177 -4.24 3.30 -24.50
N ALA A 178 -3.96 4.34 -23.71
CA ALA A 178 -2.64 4.97 -23.66
C ALA A 178 -1.54 3.98 -23.25
N PHE A 179 -1.83 3.09 -22.31
CA PHE A 179 -0.91 2.04 -21.91
C PHE A 179 -0.52 1.13 -23.11
N PHE A 180 -1.50 0.65 -23.88
CA PHE A 180 -1.24 -0.20 -25.04
C PHE A 180 -0.53 0.52 -26.19
N PHE A 181 -0.71 1.84 -26.31
CA PHE A 181 -0.05 2.65 -27.32
C PHE A 181 1.36 3.09 -26.95
N SER A 182 1.76 2.96 -25.68
CA SER A 182 3.08 3.42 -25.20
C SER A 182 4.24 2.47 -25.46
N ASP A 183 3.93 1.21 -25.79
CA ASP A 183 4.91 0.11 -25.90
C ASP A 183 5.69 -0.18 -24.60
N CYS A 184 6.60 -1.13 -24.65
CA CYS A 184 7.51 -1.53 -23.56
C CYS A 184 8.97 -1.28 -23.97
N SER A 185 9.80 -0.84 -23.04
CA SER A 185 11.22 -0.58 -23.26
C SER A 185 12.07 -1.84 -23.42
N SER A 186 11.65 -2.97 -22.79
CA SER A 186 12.28 -4.29 -22.88
C SER A 186 11.21 -5.39 -22.89
N MET A 187 11.61 -6.67 -22.94
CA MET A 187 10.66 -7.77 -22.78
C MET A 187 10.12 -7.79 -21.35
N PRO A 188 8.81 -8.03 -21.17
CA PRO A 188 8.23 -8.21 -19.84
C PRO A 188 8.91 -9.34 -19.07
N GLY A 189 9.20 -9.10 -17.81
CA GLY A 189 9.88 -10.06 -16.93
C GLY A 189 11.39 -9.85 -16.79
N GLU A 190 12.04 -9.07 -17.66
CA GLU A 190 13.50 -8.89 -17.63
C GLU A 190 14.00 -7.96 -16.54
N HIS A 191 13.29 -6.85 -16.29
CA HIS A 191 13.75 -5.81 -15.38
C HIS A 191 12.64 -5.28 -14.49
N PHE A 192 13.00 -4.96 -13.25
CA PHE A 192 12.13 -4.24 -12.33
C PHE A 192 12.04 -2.77 -12.73
N TYR A 193 10.83 -2.30 -12.98
CA TYR A 193 10.54 -0.88 -13.19
C TYR A 193 9.25 -0.49 -12.48
N TYR A 194 9.39 0.22 -11.35
CA TYR A 194 8.24 0.62 -10.56
C TYR A 194 7.38 1.64 -11.29
N ASN A 195 6.16 1.25 -11.63
CA ASN A 195 5.24 2.02 -12.44
C ASN A 195 3.80 1.80 -11.95
N SER A 196 3.16 2.86 -11.44
CA SER A 196 1.80 2.77 -10.90
C SER A 196 0.75 2.41 -11.93
N MET A 197 1.03 2.61 -13.23
CA MET A 197 0.11 2.24 -14.30
C MET A 197 -0.03 0.71 -14.44
N ASN A 198 0.93 -0.07 -13.93
CA ASN A 198 0.76 -1.52 -13.80
C ASN A 198 -0.40 -1.86 -12.87
N SER A 199 -0.46 -1.20 -11.73
CA SER A 199 -1.53 -1.41 -10.73
C SER A 199 -2.87 -0.86 -11.20
N TYR A 200 -2.87 0.26 -11.94
CA TYR A 200 -4.07 0.75 -12.60
C TYR A 200 -4.61 -0.27 -13.60
N LEU A 201 -3.73 -0.86 -14.42
CA LEU A 201 -4.15 -1.84 -15.40
C LEU A 201 -4.68 -3.13 -14.73
N LEU A 202 -4.09 -3.55 -13.61
CA LEU A 202 -4.65 -4.64 -12.78
C LEU A 202 -6.06 -4.29 -12.26
N ALA A 203 -6.27 -3.07 -11.76
CA ALA A 203 -7.59 -2.61 -11.34
C ALA A 203 -8.59 -2.64 -12.51
N ALA A 204 -8.20 -2.14 -13.68
CA ALA A 204 -9.02 -2.16 -14.88
C ALA A 204 -9.36 -3.60 -15.33
N ILE A 205 -8.42 -4.54 -15.23
CA ILE A 205 -8.65 -5.96 -15.52
C ILE A 205 -9.69 -6.53 -14.55
N VAL A 206 -9.54 -6.30 -13.23
CA VAL A 206 -10.53 -6.76 -12.24
C VAL A 206 -11.91 -6.18 -12.54
N CYS A 207 -12.02 -4.88 -12.82
CA CYS A 207 -13.30 -4.28 -13.20
C CYS A 207 -13.88 -4.92 -14.46
N ARG A 208 -13.04 -5.23 -15.45
CA ARG A 208 -13.46 -5.85 -16.72
C ARG A 208 -14.02 -7.26 -16.53
N VAL A 209 -13.33 -8.11 -15.76
CA VAL A 209 -13.72 -9.52 -15.59
C VAL A 209 -14.86 -9.70 -14.60
N THR A 210 -15.03 -8.78 -13.65
CA THR A 210 -16.11 -8.84 -12.65
C THR A 210 -17.37 -8.08 -13.06
N GLY A 211 -17.24 -7.15 -14.03
CA GLY A 211 -18.32 -6.23 -14.40
C GLY A 211 -18.69 -5.21 -13.30
N LYS A 212 -17.81 -5.02 -12.29
CA LYS A 212 -18.01 -4.15 -11.13
C LYS A 212 -16.86 -3.18 -11.01
N SER A 213 -17.06 -2.03 -10.37
CA SER A 213 -15.96 -1.22 -9.91
C SER A 213 -15.13 -1.98 -8.86
N LEU A 214 -13.87 -1.58 -8.66
CA LEU A 214 -12.99 -2.25 -7.71
C LEU A 214 -13.55 -2.17 -6.27
N THR A 215 -14.11 -1.01 -5.90
CA THR A 215 -14.75 -0.81 -4.59
C THR A 215 -16.00 -1.68 -4.45
N GLU A 216 -16.89 -1.74 -5.44
CA GLU A 216 -18.08 -2.62 -5.42
C GLU A 216 -17.70 -4.10 -5.34
N TYR A 217 -16.61 -4.51 -5.98
CA TYR A 217 -16.14 -5.89 -5.93
C TYR A 217 -15.56 -6.25 -4.56
N LEU A 218 -14.74 -5.35 -3.99
CA LEU A 218 -14.03 -5.58 -2.73
C LEU A 218 -14.91 -5.39 -1.49
N THR A 219 -15.92 -4.53 -1.53
CA THR A 219 -16.74 -4.24 -0.34
C THR A 219 -17.27 -5.51 0.32
N PRO A 220 -18.05 -6.38 -0.34
CA PRO A 220 -18.59 -7.57 0.31
C PRO A 220 -17.55 -8.68 0.55
N ARG A 221 -16.42 -8.66 -0.15
CA ARG A 221 -15.40 -9.72 -0.10
C ARG A 221 -14.26 -9.45 0.88
N LEU A 222 -13.91 -8.19 1.04
CA LEU A 222 -12.74 -7.76 1.83
C LEU A 222 -13.12 -6.73 2.90
N PHE A 223 -13.76 -5.62 2.52
CA PHE A 223 -13.95 -4.50 3.43
C PHE A 223 -15.01 -4.80 4.52
N ASP A 224 -16.19 -5.30 4.16
CA ASP A 224 -17.24 -5.64 5.10
C ASP A 224 -16.81 -6.74 6.09
N PRO A 225 -16.19 -7.86 5.65
CA PRO A 225 -15.69 -8.87 6.59
C PRO A 225 -14.70 -8.33 7.61
N LEU A 226 -13.83 -7.40 7.23
CA LEU A 226 -12.88 -6.74 8.11
C LEU A 226 -13.50 -5.59 8.93
N GLY A 227 -14.76 -5.22 8.67
CA GLY A 227 -15.41 -4.06 9.26
C GLY A 227 -14.71 -2.75 8.91
N ILE A 228 -14.21 -2.67 7.70
CA ILE A 228 -13.72 -1.44 7.10
C ILE A 228 -14.93 -0.67 6.58
N PRO A 229 -15.18 0.57 7.02
CA PRO A 229 -16.32 1.36 6.56
C PRO A 229 -16.21 1.67 5.08
N PRO A 230 -17.29 2.17 4.43
CA PRO A 230 -17.25 2.56 3.03
C PRO A 230 -16.03 3.42 2.72
N VAL A 231 -15.22 2.96 1.76
CA VAL A 231 -13.99 3.61 1.36
C VAL A 231 -14.23 4.57 0.20
N TYR A 232 -13.37 5.57 0.06
CA TYR A 232 -13.28 6.39 -1.12
C TYR A 232 -12.02 6.01 -1.90
N TRP A 233 -12.18 5.83 -3.22
CA TRP A 233 -11.07 5.58 -4.13
C TRP A 233 -11.18 6.49 -5.35
N GLU A 234 -10.15 7.28 -5.60
CA GLU A 234 -10.09 8.16 -6.76
C GLU A 234 -10.15 7.38 -8.08
N THR A 235 -10.80 7.94 -9.07
CA THR A 235 -10.95 7.31 -10.41
C THR A 235 -10.14 8.07 -11.47
N CYS A 236 -9.81 7.37 -12.55
CA CYS A 236 -9.38 7.97 -13.79
C CYS A 236 -10.55 8.68 -14.49
N PRO A 237 -10.31 9.47 -15.56
CA PRO A 237 -11.39 10.15 -16.29
C PRO A 237 -12.45 9.23 -16.92
N MET A 238 -12.17 7.93 -17.04
CA MET A 238 -13.11 6.90 -17.50
C MET A 238 -13.89 6.20 -16.38
N GLY A 239 -13.72 6.64 -15.12
CA GLY A 239 -14.44 6.11 -13.96
C GLY A 239 -13.85 4.84 -13.35
N VAL A 240 -12.71 4.35 -13.80
CA VAL A 240 -12.01 3.21 -13.19
C VAL A 240 -11.14 3.71 -12.05
N GLU A 241 -11.18 3.04 -10.88
CA GLU A 241 -10.33 3.39 -9.74
C GLU A 241 -8.84 3.33 -10.12
N LYS A 242 -8.08 4.32 -9.65
CA LYS A 242 -6.67 4.51 -10.04
C LYS A 242 -5.74 3.33 -9.70
N GLY A 243 -6.12 2.49 -8.75
CA GLY A 243 -5.41 1.27 -8.39
C GLY A 243 -3.99 1.48 -7.85
N GLY A 244 -3.18 2.26 -8.54
CA GLY A 244 -1.82 2.59 -8.14
C GLY A 244 -1.73 3.58 -6.97
N TRP A 245 -2.80 4.33 -6.70
CA TRP A 245 -2.99 5.32 -5.62
C TRP A 245 -4.47 5.68 -5.48
N GLY A 246 -4.79 6.65 -4.62
CA GLY A 246 -6.11 7.25 -4.51
C GLY A 246 -7.09 6.53 -3.58
N LEU A 247 -6.71 5.43 -2.92
CA LEU A 247 -7.51 4.80 -1.86
C LEU A 247 -7.32 5.55 -0.54
N TYR A 248 -8.42 5.80 0.16
CA TYR A 248 -8.43 6.43 1.48
C TYR A 248 -8.83 5.42 2.55
N LEU A 249 -7.96 5.24 3.55
CA LEU A 249 -8.16 4.33 4.67
C LEU A 249 -7.78 4.99 6.00
N ARG A 250 -8.40 4.55 7.08
CA ARG A 250 -7.94 4.86 8.44
C ARG A 250 -6.69 4.03 8.76
N VAL A 251 -5.88 4.48 9.68
CA VAL A 251 -4.68 3.74 10.10
C VAL A 251 -5.02 2.36 10.66
N THR A 252 -6.15 2.21 11.34
CA THR A 252 -6.64 0.91 11.84
C THR A 252 -7.09 -0.02 10.71
N ASP A 253 -7.65 0.50 9.62
CA ASP A 253 -8.02 -0.29 8.44
C ASP A 253 -6.78 -0.82 7.73
N MET A 254 -5.73 0.01 7.63
CA MET A 254 -4.43 -0.41 7.11
C MET A 254 -3.81 -1.53 7.96
N ALA A 255 -3.92 -1.41 9.30
CA ALA A 255 -3.45 -2.45 10.22
C ALA A 255 -4.22 -3.78 10.05
N LYS A 256 -5.55 -3.74 9.86
CA LYS A 256 -6.37 -4.94 9.59
C LYS A 256 -5.96 -5.65 8.30
N LEU A 257 -5.65 -4.91 7.24
CA LEU A 257 -5.18 -5.49 5.98
C LEU A 257 -3.81 -6.18 6.14
N GLY A 258 -2.92 -5.60 6.94
CA GLY A 258 -1.66 -6.22 7.32
C GLY A 258 -1.87 -7.48 8.15
N GLU A 259 -2.76 -7.44 9.14
CA GLU A 259 -3.11 -8.58 10.00
C GLU A 259 -3.73 -9.73 9.19
N LEU A 260 -4.63 -9.41 8.25
CA LEU A 260 -5.19 -10.41 7.35
C LEU A 260 -4.10 -11.19 6.61
N CYS A 261 -3.09 -10.50 6.08
CA CYS A 261 -1.96 -11.16 5.42
C CYS A 261 -1.09 -11.93 6.42
N LEU A 262 -0.83 -11.40 7.61
CA LEU A 262 -0.08 -12.10 8.67
C LEU A 262 -0.77 -13.41 9.05
N ARG A 263 -2.09 -13.48 9.03
CA ARG A 263 -2.90 -14.68 9.30
C ARG A 263 -3.14 -15.55 8.06
N GLY A 264 -2.41 -15.35 6.98
CA GLY A 264 -2.56 -16.15 5.75
C GLY A 264 -3.95 -16.02 5.12
N GLY A 265 -4.52 -14.83 5.17
CA GLY A 265 -5.83 -14.51 4.60
C GLY A 265 -7.03 -14.87 5.48
N VAL A 266 -6.83 -15.27 6.73
CA VAL A 266 -7.90 -15.62 7.69
C VAL A 266 -8.26 -14.41 8.55
N TRP A 267 -9.56 -14.14 8.70
CA TRP A 267 -10.12 -13.14 9.60
C TRP A 267 -11.31 -13.70 10.37
N GLU A 268 -11.31 -13.60 11.69
CA GLU A 268 -12.37 -14.14 12.56
C GLU A 268 -12.75 -15.60 12.21
N GLY A 269 -11.73 -16.44 11.91
CA GLY A 269 -11.88 -17.85 11.57
C GLY A 269 -12.38 -18.14 10.14
N LYS A 270 -12.61 -17.10 9.31
CA LYS A 270 -13.02 -17.26 7.91
C LYS A 270 -11.85 -16.97 6.97
N GLN A 271 -11.69 -17.77 5.92
CA GLN A 271 -10.75 -17.48 4.83
C GLN A 271 -11.35 -16.36 3.98
N ILE A 272 -10.72 -15.19 3.99
CA ILE A 272 -11.10 -14.00 3.22
C ILE A 272 -10.28 -13.91 1.93
N LEU A 273 -8.96 -14.12 2.03
CA LEU A 273 -8.07 -14.25 0.87
C LEU A 273 -7.54 -15.69 0.80
N PRO A 274 -7.41 -16.29 -0.37
CA PRO A 274 -6.81 -17.62 -0.48
C PRO A 274 -5.42 -17.65 0.14
N ARG A 275 -5.14 -18.65 0.98
CA ARG A 275 -3.83 -18.79 1.65
C ARG A 275 -2.70 -18.85 0.62
N SER A 276 -2.89 -19.65 -0.44
CA SER A 276 -1.93 -19.77 -1.52
C SER A 276 -1.63 -18.45 -2.21
N TRP A 277 -2.63 -17.57 -2.34
CA TRP A 277 -2.43 -16.24 -2.91
C TRP A 277 -1.62 -15.34 -1.97
N VAL A 278 -1.95 -15.35 -0.68
CA VAL A 278 -1.18 -14.58 0.32
C VAL A 278 0.28 -15.03 0.31
N GLU A 279 0.56 -16.34 0.25
CA GLU A 279 1.91 -16.88 0.13
C GLU A 279 2.61 -16.42 -1.16
N GLN A 280 1.90 -16.40 -2.30
CA GLN A 280 2.44 -15.88 -3.56
C GLN A 280 2.76 -14.38 -3.49
N MET A 281 1.91 -13.58 -2.82
CA MET A 281 2.18 -12.16 -2.61
C MET A 281 3.51 -11.92 -1.89
N HIS A 282 3.91 -12.83 -1.01
CA HIS A 282 5.16 -12.76 -0.23
C HIS A 282 6.32 -13.53 -0.87
N THR A 283 6.12 -14.16 -2.03
CA THR A 283 7.21 -14.78 -2.79
C THR A 283 7.99 -13.71 -3.53
N PHE A 284 9.02 -13.21 -2.86
CA PHE A 284 9.87 -12.15 -3.38
C PHE A 284 10.87 -12.72 -4.39
N SER A 285 10.65 -12.43 -5.66
CA SER A 285 11.43 -12.97 -6.77
C SER A 285 12.12 -11.91 -7.62
N VAL A 286 11.87 -10.63 -7.37
CA VAL A 286 12.40 -9.53 -8.19
C VAL A 286 13.25 -8.60 -7.34
N GLU A 287 14.53 -8.46 -7.73
CA GLU A 287 15.44 -7.49 -7.12
C GLU A 287 15.10 -6.07 -7.55
N THR A 288 15.07 -5.14 -6.60
CA THR A 288 14.67 -3.75 -6.84
C THR A 288 15.85 -2.79 -6.91
N GLY A 289 17.00 -3.17 -6.34
CA GLY A 289 18.15 -2.29 -6.14
C GLY A 289 17.92 -1.19 -5.09
N ARG A 290 16.87 -1.28 -4.27
CA ARG A 290 16.50 -0.24 -3.28
C ARG A 290 16.77 -0.70 -1.86
N ARG A 291 17.54 0.09 -1.13
CA ARG A 291 17.85 -0.18 0.28
C ARG A 291 16.58 -0.22 1.14
N GLY A 292 16.47 -1.24 1.99
CA GLY A 292 15.34 -1.46 2.88
C GLY A 292 14.07 -1.98 2.19
N MET A 293 14.17 -2.22 0.88
CA MET A 293 13.10 -2.72 0.02
C MET A 293 13.73 -3.53 -1.13
N GLU A 294 14.65 -4.41 -0.81
CA GLU A 294 15.55 -5.05 -1.75
C GLU A 294 14.83 -5.96 -2.76
N LEU A 295 13.70 -6.54 -2.33
CA LEU A 295 12.92 -7.48 -3.14
C LEU A 295 11.48 -7.03 -3.30
N TYR A 296 10.84 -7.44 -4.40
CA TYR A 296 9.45 -7.17 -4.72
C TYR A 296 8.69 -8.47 -5.04
N GLY A 297 7.50 -8.59 -4.49
CA GLY A 297 6.54 -9.67 -4.77
C GLY A 297 5.34 -9.15 -5.56
N TYR A 298 4.15 -9.69 -5.29
CA TYR A 298 2.92 -9.20 -5.91
C TYR A 298 2.43 -7.93 -5.19
N GLN A 299 2.88 -6.78 -5.70
CA GLN A 299 2.55 -5.42 -5.22
C GLN A 299 2.94 -5.20 -3.74
N GLN A 300 3.99 -5.88 -3.30
CA GLN A 300 4.55 -5.78 -1.95
C GLN A 300 6.07 -5.71 -1.99
N TRP A 301 6.63 -4.99 -1.03
CA TRP A 301 8.06 -4.88 -0.82
C TRP A 301 8.50 -5.79 0.34
N SER A 302 9.69 -6.35 0.24
CA SER A 302 10.37 -6.91 1.39
C SER A 302 10.65 -5.83 2.45
N PHE A 303 10.93 -6.26 3.67
CA PHE A 303 11.34 -5.39 4.78
C PHE A 303 12.58 -5.97 5.46
N PRO A 304 13.50 -5.15 6.03
CA PRO A 304 14.74 -5.61 6.65
C PRO A 304 14.52 -6.38 7.97
N ALA A 305 13.82 -7.49 7.93
CA ALA A 305 13.72 -8.47 9.01
C ALA A 305 13.31 -9.81 8.37
N PRO A 306 13.64 -10.96 8.97
CA PRO A 306 13.32 -12.25 8.40
C PRO A 306 11.81 -12.40 8.13
N ARG A 307 11.47 -12.82 6.91
CA ARG A 307 10.09 -13.04 6.43
C ARG A 307 9.15 -11.83 6.50
N SER A 308 9.69 -10.64 6.77
CA SER A 308 8.91 -9.41 6.92
C SER A 308 8.70 -8.71 5.59
N TYR A 309 7.58 -8.01 5.49
CA TYR A 309 7.17 -7.30 4.28
C TYR A 309 6.35 -6.06 4.62
N GLN A 310 6.14 -5.23 3.60
CA GLN A 310 5.44 -3.97 3.80
C GLN A 310 4.51 -3.62 2.64
N PHE A 311 3.37 -3.05 2.98
CA PHE A 311 2.53 -2.27 2.10
C PHE A 311 3.02 -0.83 2.22
N ASN A 312 3.45 -0.25 1.12
CA ASN A 312 4.21 0.99 1.16
C ASN A 312 3.57 2.07 0.31
N GLY A 313 3.21 3.17 0.94
CA GLY A 313 2.80 4.43 0.31
C GLY A 313 3.75 5.56 0.70
N VAL A 314 4.06 6.43 -0.24
CA VAL A 314 4.91 7.60 0.01
C VAL A 314 4.39 8.43 1.17
N PHE A 315 5.25 9.23 1.78
CA PHE A 315 4.97 10.13 2.90
C PHE A 315 4.67 9.44 4.24
N GLY A 316 4.89 8.12 4.37
CA GLY A 316 4.72 7.41 5.63
C GLY A 316 3.41 6.64 5.77
N GLN A 317 2.78 6.29 4.65
CA GLN A 317 1.60 5.42 4.63
C GLN A 317 2.05 3.97 4.57
N TYR A 318 2.19 3.30 5.71
CA TYR A 318 2.73 1.95 5.78
C TYR A 318 1.81 0.99 6.52
N ALA A 319 1.88 -0.30 6.16
CA ALA A 319 1.66 -1.42 7.07
C ALA A 319 2.85 -2.34 6.94
N VAL A 320 3.67 -2.40 7.97
CA VAL A 320 4.82 -3.29 8.07
C VAL A 320 4.38 -4.52 8.85
N VAL A 321 4.53 -5.69 8.23
CA VAL A 321 4.15 -6.98 8.80
C VAL A 321 5.41 -7.70 9.26
N LEU A 322 5.44 -8.09 10.51
CA LEU A 322 6.59 -8.64 11.24
C LEU A 322 6.22 -10.01 11.81
N PRO A 323 6.28 -11.09 11.01
CA PRO A 323 5.82 -12.42 11.44
C PRO A 323 6.55 -12.98 12.67
N GLU A 324 7.84 -12.66 12.86
CA GLU A 324 8.61 -13.13 14.01
C GLU A 324 8.13 -12.55 15.35
N TYR A 325 7.49 -11.39 15.30
CA TYR A 325 6.92 -10.73 16.49
C TYR A 325 5.40 -10.90 16.57
N ASP A 326 4.79 -11.61 15.61
CA ASP A 326 3.35 -11.67 15.45
C ASP A 326 2.70 -10.27 15.51
N MET A 327 3.28 -9.34 14.71
CA MET A 327 3.02 -7.90 14.83
C MET A 327 2.75 -7.25 13.48
N VAL A 328 1.88 -6.23 13.50
CA VAL A 328 1.68 -5.28 12.40
C VAL A 328 1.82 -3.86 12.91
N ILE A 329 2.60 -3.04 12.21
CA ILE A 329 2.74 -1.60 12.48
C ILE A 329 2.18 -0.85 11.29
N ALA A 330 1.03 -0.20 11.47
CA ALA A 330 0.45 0.69 10.46
C ALA A 330 0.69 2.15 10.83
N THR A 331 1.00 2.97 9.82
CA THR A 331 1.25 4.41 9.99
C THR A 331 0.62 5.22 8.88
N THR A 332 0.25 6.46 9.21
CA THR A 332 -0.02 7.53 8.25
C THR A 332 0.89 8.71 8.57
N GLY A 333 1.32 9.47 7.57
CA GLY A 333 2.30 10.52 7.79
C GLY A 333 2.39 11.55 6.67
N GLY A 334 3.31 12.52 6.83
CA GLY A 334 3.61 13.60 5.90
C GLY A 334 5.11 13.77 5.62
N ASP A 335 5.93 12.74 5.82
CA ASP A 335 7.38 12.79 5.59
C ASP A 335 7.69 12.90 4.09
N SER A 336 8.28 14.01 3.67
CA SER A 336 8.58 14.31 2.27
C SER A 336 9.64 13.41 1.62
N ALA A 337 10.39 12.62 2.39
CA ALA A 337 11.31 11.64 1.83
C ALA A 337 10.52 10.49 1.17
N LEU A 338 10.73 10.29 -0.14
CA LEU A 338 9.91 9.39 -0.96
C LEU A 338 10.08 7.90 -0.62
N PHE A 339 11.30 7.49 -0.25
CA PHE A 339 11.63 6.09 0.01
C PHE A 339 12.43 5.97 1.29
N TYR A 340 12.23 4.89 2.03
CA TYR A 340 12.94 4.60 3.28
C TYR A 340 13.08 5.83 4.18
N ASN A 341 11.96 6.50 4.40
CA ASN A 341 11.85 7.75 5.13
C ASN A 341 12.08 7.56 6.65
N ARG A 342 11.94 8.63 7.43
CA ARG A 342 12.19 8.60 8.89
C ARG A 342 11.29 7.58 9.60
N VAL A 343 10.01 7.53 9.25
CA VAL A 343 9.05 6.59 9.86
C VAL A 343 9.49 5.15 9.60
N LEU A 344 9.80 4.81 8.35
CA LEU A 344 10.24 3.46 7.98
C LEU A 344 11.58 3.10 8.62
N ARG A 345 12.53 4.06 8.69
CA ARG A 345 13.79 3.87 9.43
C ARG A 345 13.58 3.66 10.91
N ALA A 346 12.60 4.33 11.52
CA ALA A 346 12.26 4.09 12.92
C ALA A 346 11.70 2.68 13.11
N ILE A 347 10.79 2.22 12.24
CA ILE A 347 10.28 0.84 12.29
C ILE A 347 11.42 -0.16 12.15
N ASP A 348 12.31 0.00 11.16
CA ASP A 348 13.46 -0.89 10.98
C ASP A 348 14.39 -0.88 12.20
N ARG A 349 14.70 0.30 12.74
CA ARG A 349 15.56 0.42 13.91
C ARG A 349 15.01 -0.30 15.15
N PHE A 350 13.70 -0.23 15.39
CA PHE A 350 13.07 -0.75 16.59
C PHE A 350 12.53 -2.18 16.42
N PHE A 351 12.17 -2.59 15.22
CA PHE A 351 11.48 -3.85 14.92
C PHE A 351 12.04 -4.60 13.71
N GLY A 352 13.07 -4.05 13.06
CA GLY A 352 13.76 -4.68 11.94
C GLY A 352 14.91 -5.58 12.37
N SER A 353 15.88 -5.79 11.51
CA SER A 353 17.02 -6.70 11.73
C SER A 353 17.89 -6.34 12.94
N GLY A 354 17.98 -5.06 13.31
CA GLY A 354 18.70 -4.58 14.50
C GLY A 354 17.90 -4.56 15.80
N ALA A 355 16.63 -4.92 15.77
CA ALA A 355 15.73 -4.81 16.92
C ALA A 355 16.13 -5.67 18.13
N PRO A 356 16.57 -6.94 17.99
CA PRO A 356 16.93 -7.75 19.15
C PRO A 356 18.04 -7.12 19.98
N ALA A 357 19.10 -6.63 19.34
CA ALA A 357 20.21 -5.99 20.04
C ALA A 357 19.78 -4.67 20.71
N ARG A 358 18.98 -3.86 20.02
CA ARG A 358 18.45 -2.62 20.59
C ARG A 358 17.52 -2.86 21.76
N PHE A 359 16.67 -3.86 21.69
CA PHE A 359 15.75 -4.19 22.78
C PHE A 359 16.50 -4.71 24.00
N ALA A 360 17.54 -5.54 23.83
CA ALA A 360 18.41 -5.98 24.89
C ALA A 360 19.07 -4.80 25.61
N LEU A 361 19.69 -3.87 24.84
CA LEU A 361 20.30 -2.65 25.38
C LEU A 361 19.26 -1.78 26.12
N TRP A 362 18.06 -1.63 25.58
CA TRP A 362 16.99 -0.87 26.22
C TRP A 362 16.61 -1.47 27.57
N ARG A 363 16.51 -2.81 27.65
CA ARG A 363 16.21 -3.52 28.91
C ARG A 363 17.30 -3.34 29.98
N GLU A 364 18.55 -3.39 29.59
CA GLU A 364 19.68 -3.12 30.50
C GLU A 364 19.59 -1.71 31.11
N GLN A 365 19.20 -0.73 30.32
CA GLN A 365 19.02 0.66 30.76
C GLN A 365 17.71 0.90 31.55
N ASN A 366 16.73 -0.02 31.50
CA ASN A 366 15.42 0.08 32.12
C ASN A 366 15.04 -1.20 32.92
N PRO A 367 15.81 -1.59 33.94
CA PRO A 367 15.66 -2.88 34.63
C PRO A 367 14.33 -3.06 35.35
N ALA A 368 13.62 -1.98 35.70
CA ALA A 368 12.33 -2.02 36.36
C ALA A 368 11.15 -2.43 35.45
N CYS A 369 11.35 -2.54 34.15
CA CYS A 369 10.33 -2.96 33.18
C CYS A 369 10.39 -4.50 33.02
N GLY A 370 9.70 -5.24 33.88
CA GLY A 370 9.75 -6.71 34.04
C GLY A 370 9.17 -7.54 32.88
N VAL A 371 9.42 -7.23 31.62
CA VAL A 371 8.96 -8.02 30.46
C VAL A 371 10.06 -8.95 29.96
N SER A 372 9.75 -10.21 29.75
CA SER A 372 10.76 -11.26 29.54
C SER A 372 11.23 -11.47 28.10
N ARG A 373 10.45 -11.08 27.05
CA ARG A 373 10.81 -11.26 25.61
C ARG A 373 10.17 -10.19 24.72
N LEU A 374 10.83 -9.79 23.63
CA LEU A 374 10.19 -9.32 22.41
C LEU A 374 9.75 -10.52 21.60
#